data_ba7e9725b62921688c18c109baf49700
#
_entry.id   ba7e9725b62921688c18c109baf49700
#
_cell.length_a   1.000
_cell.length_b   1.000
_cell.length_c   1.000
_cell.angle_alpha   90.00
_cell.angle_beta   90.00
_cell.angle_gamma   90.00
#
_symmetry.space_group_name_H-M   'P 1'
#
loop_
_entity.id
_entity.type
_entity.pdbx_description
1 polymer ?
#
loop_
_entity_poly.entity_id
_entity_poly.type
_entity_poly.pdbx_seq_one_letter_code
_entity_poly.pdbx_strand_id
1 'polypeptide(L)'
;MDISVIDATKVNAETGLHIGESNAPVKMIEFINVRCPYCRKWFEESEELLAQSVKSGKVERIIKLFDKEKESLQRGNVMHHYIDYSAPEQALSALHKMFATQDEWGNLTLEEVATYAEKNLGLKEQKDATLVSAVIAEANAAHIQFVPTIIIGEHIFDESVTEEELR
;
A
#
# COMPACT_ATOMS: atom_id res chain seq x y z
N MET A 1 -5.68 -17.37 -3.19
CA MET A 1 -4.34 -16.90 -3.61
C MET A 1 -3.29 -17.77 -2.92
N ASP A 2 -2.25 -18.10 -3.66
CA ASP A 2 -1.22 -18.99 -3.11
C ASP A 2 -0.08 -18.17 -2.48
N ILE A 3 -0.08 -18.10 -1.15
CA ILE A 3 0.95 -17.38 -0.41
C ILE A 3 2.18 -18.26 -0.15
N SER A 4 2.11 -19.57 -0.44
CA SER A 4 3.20 -20.51 -0.15
C SER A 4 4.45 -20.29 -1.00
N VAL A 5 4.31 -19.62 -2.15
CA VAL A 5 5.42 -19.31 -3.04
C VAL A 5 6.17 -18.04 -2.66
N ILE A 6 5.63 -17.26 -1.72
CA ILE A 6 6.21 -15.98 -1.33
C ILE A 6 7.42 -16.19 -0.41
N ASP A 7 8.52 -15.57 -0.76
CA ASP A 7 9.77 -15.62 0.03
C ASP A 7 9.93 -14.31 0.84
N ALA A 8 9.50 -14.37 2.10
CA ALA A 8 9.56 -13.22 2.99
C ALA A 8 11.00 -12.74 3.26
N THR A 9 12.01 -13.58 3.04
CA THR A 9 13.42 -13.21 3.26
C THR A 9 13.91 -12.21 2.20
N LYS A 10 13.19 -12.06 1.08
CA LYS A 10 13.53 -11.13 0.01
C LYS A 10 12.86 -9.78 0.16
N VAL A 11 12.11 -9.58 1.24
CA VAL A 11 11.38 -8.33 1.50
C VAL A 11 12.15 -7.52 2.55
N ASN A 12 12.32 -6.21 2.31
CA ASN A 12 12.99 -5.32 3.26
C ASN A 12 11.99 -4.44 4.01
N ALA A 13 12.41 -3.88 5.13
CA ALA A 13 11.61 -2.97 5.95
C ALA A 13 12.03 -1.50 5.77
N GLU A 14 12.68 -1.18 4.66
CA GLU A 14 13.25 0.15 4.42
C GLU A 14 12.53 0.92 3.32
N THR A 15 12.30 0.27 2.19
CA THR A 15 11.67 0.88 1.01
C THR A 15 10.17 0.98 1.20
N GLY A 16 9.61 2.19 1.09
CA GLY A 16 8.16 2.41 1.16
C GLY A 16 7.77 3.56 2.04
N LEU A 17 6.47 3.64 2.34
CA LEU A 17 5.90 4.67 3.21
C LEU A 17 5.92 4.15 4.64
N HIS A 18 6.64 4.85 5.51
CA HIS A 18 6.78 4.48 6.91
C HIS A 18 5.76 5.21 7.77
N ILE A 19 4.89 4.45 8.41
CA ILE A 19 3.87 4.99 9.34
C ILE A 19 4.14 4.42 10.73
N GLY A 20 4.50 5.28 11.65
CA GLY A 20 4.81 4.90 13.03
C GLY A 20 6.28 5.09 13.37
N GLU A 21 6.65 4.63 14.54
CA GLU A 21 8.01 4.80 15.06
C GLU A 21 8.98 3.79 14.48
N SER A 22 10.17 4.27 14.09
CA SER A 22 11.19 3.41 13.47
C SER A 22 11.72 2.33 14.42
N ASN A 23 11.59 2.53 15.73
CA ASN A 23 12.01 1.57 16.74
C ASN A 23 10.90 0.62 17.19
N ALA A 24 9.73 0.66 16.55
CA ALA A 24 8.64 -0.25 16.89
C ALA A 24 9.08 -1.70 16.72
N PRO A 25 8.73 -2.59 17.68
CA PRO A 25 9.18 -3.99 17.64
C PRO A 25 8.58 -4.80 16.50
N VAL A 26 7.41 -4.40 16.00
CA VAL A 26 6.74 -5.11 14.91
C VAL A 26 6.80 -4.26 13.65
N LYS A 27 7.32 -4.84 12.57
CA LYS A 27 7.33 -4.23 11.25
C LYS A 27 6.28 -4.94 10.39
N MET A 28 5.29 -4.18 9.93
CA MET A 28 4.25 -4.70 9.06
C MET A 28 4.47 -4.16 7.65
N ILE A 29 4.76 -5.05 6.71
CA ILE A 29 5.02 -4.69 5.32
C ILE A 29 3.77 -4.98 4.51
N GLU A 30 3.30 -3.98 3.77
CA GLU A 30 2.04 -4.07 3.02
C GLU A 30 2.27 -3.72 1.56
N PHE A 31 2.16 -4.72 0.69
CA PHE A 31 2.16 -4.49 -0.76
C PHE A 31 0.70 -4.28 -1.20
N ILE A 32 0.38 -3.09 -1.68
CA ILE A 32 -0.98 -2.74 -2.07
C ILE A 32 -1.03 -1.99 -3.39
N ASN A 33 -2.22 -1.97 -4.01
CA ASN A 33 -2.53 -1.12 -5.14
C ASN A 33 -3.86 -0.44 -4.85
N VAL A 34 -3.92 0.89 -4.94
CA VAL A 34 -5.10 1.64 -4.51
C VAL A 34 -6.32 1.45 -5.41
N ARG A 35 -6.16 0.85 -6.60
CA ARG A 35 -7.30 0.51 -7.45
C ARG A 35 -7.92 -0.84 -7.08
N CYS A 36 -7.17 -1.71 -6.42
CA CYS A 36 -7.66 -3.05 -6.09
C CYS A 36 -8.75 -2.99 -5.02
N PRO A 37 -9.95 -3.55 -5.28
CA PRO A 37 -11.03 -3.57 -4.28
C PRO A 37 -10.67 -4.35 -3.02
N TYR A 38 -9.84 -5.38 -3.14
CA TYR A 38 -9.40 -6.18 -1.99
C TYR A 38 -8.43 -5.40 -1.11
N CYS A 39 -7.62 -4.52 -1.71
CA CYS A 39 -6.76 -3.61 -0.96
C CYS A 39 -7.59 -2.57 -0.22
N ARG A 40 -8.67 -2.06 -0.85
CA ARG A 40 -9.61 -1.16 -0.20
C ARG A 40 -10.22 -1.82 1.03
N LYS A 41 -10.68 -3.06 0.86
CA LYS A 41 -11.26 -3.84 1.96
C LYS A 41 -10.26 -3.97 3.12
N TRP A 42 -9.04 -4.40 2.83
CA TRP A 42 -7.99 -4.52 3.83
C TRP A 42 -7.75 -3.18 4.55
N PHE A 43 -7.57 -2.12 3.77
CA PHE A 43 -7.19 -0.82 4.29
C PHE A 43 -8.27 -0.24 5.21
N GLU A 44 -9.55 -0.35 4.79
CA GLU A 44 -10.67 0.18 5.56
C GLU A 44 -11.00 -0.66 6.80
N GLU A 45 -10.96 -1.98 6.68
CA GLU A 45 -11.30 -2.87 7.80
C GLU A 45 -10.22 -2.94 8.88
N SER A 46 -8.96 -2.74 8.52
CA SER A 46 -7.85 -2.78 9.47
C SER A 46 -7.51 -1.42 10.09
N GLU A 47 -8.13 -0.34 9.61
CA GLU A 47 -7.76 1.03 9.97
C GLU A 47 -7.70 1.28 11.47
N GLU A 48 -8.76 0.95 12.19
CA GLU A 48 -8.85 1.25 13.62
C GLU A 48 -7.81 0.49 14.44
N LEU A 49 -7.67 -0.80 14.20
CA LEU A 49 -6.68 -1.62 14.89
C LEU A 49 -5.26 -1.14 14.62
N LEU A 50 -4.94 -0.87 13.36
CA LEU A 50 -3.60 -0.44 12.99
C LEU A 50 -3.28 0.96 13.50
N ALA A 51 -4.25 1.87 13.49
CA ALA A 51 -4.06 3.21 14.05
C ALA A 51 -3.70 3.14 15.53
N GLN A 52 -4.37 2.28 16.30
CA GLN A 52 -4.07 2.07 17.72
C GLN A 52 -2.69 1.45 17.92
N SER A 53 -2.33 0.46 17.13
CA SER A 53 -1.03 -0.22 17.24
C SER A 53 0.13 0.71 16.88
N VAL A 54 -0.06 1.58 15.91
CA VAL A 54 0.93 2.59 15.53
C VAL A 54 1.04 3.63 16.64
N LYS A 55 -0.08 4.14 17.14
CA LYS A 55 -0.09 5.16 18.19
C LYS A 55 0.57 4.68 19.48
N SER A 56 0.42 3.40 19.81
CA SER A 56 1.03 2.82 21.00
C SER A 56 2.53 2.52 20.86
N GLY A 57 3.10 2.74 19.67
CA GLY A 57 4.51 2.46 19.39
C GLY A 57 4.83 1.00 19.15
N LYS A 58 3.81 0.15 19.04
CA LYS A 58 3.98 -1.30 18.88
C LYS A 58 4.32 -1.70 17.45
N VAL A 59 3.73 -1.01 16.46
CA VAL A 59 3.84 -1.36 15.05
C VAL A 59 4.32 -0.17 14.22
N GLU A 60 5.27 -0.43 13.33
CA GLU A 60 5.58 0.46 12.22
C GLU A 60 5.04 -0.19 10.95
N ARG A 61 4.22 0.55 10.20
CA ARG A 61 3.72 0.10 8.89
C ARG A 61 4.69 0.56 7.82
N ILE A 62 5.05 -0.34 6.93
CA ILE A 62 5.82 0.00 5.74
C ILE A 62 4.93 -0.34 4.54
N ILE A 63 4.31 0.69 3.98
CA ILE A 63 3.36 0.54 2.87
C ILE A 63 4.11 0.67 1.56
N LYS A 64 4.00 -0.34 0.71
CA LYS A 64 4.67 -0.41 -0.58
C LYS A 64 3.62 -0.40 -1.68
N LEU A 65 3.58 0.70 -2.42
CA LEU A 65 2.62 0.87 -3.51
C LEU A 65 3.16 0.13 -4.73
N PHE A 66 2.49 -0.96 -5.08
CA PHE A 66 2.95 -1.89 -6.11
C PHE A 66 2.25 -1.62 -7.43
N ASP A 67 2.96 -0.97 -8.35
CA ASP A 67 2.48 -0.72 -9.71
C ASP A 67 2.40 -2.05 -10.46
N LYS A 68 1.22 -2.32 -11.02
CA LYS A 68 0.92 -3.58 -11.70
C LYS A 68 0.70 -3.37 -13.18
N GLU A 69 1.14 -4.32 -13.99
CA GLU A 69 0.91 -4.30 -15.43
C GLU A 69 -0.53 -4.66 -15.80
N LYS A 70 -1.23 -5.38 -14.94
CA LYS A 70 -2.63 -5.76 -15.16
C LYS A 70 -3.48 -4.52 -15.43
N GLU A 71 -4.18 -4.51 -16.59
CA GLU A 71 -4.93 -3.35 -17.04
C GLU A 71 -5.89 -2.81 -15.98
N SER A 72 -6.59 -3.69 -15.28
CA SER A 72 -7.57 -3.28 -14.26
C SER A 72 -6.94 -2.50 -13.10
N LEU A 73 -5.63 -2.59 -12.89
CA LEU A 73 -4.93 -1.92 -11.79
C LEU A 73 -4.09 -0.71 -12.22
N GLN A 74 -4.00 -0.43 -13.52
CA GLN A 74 -3.16 0.67 -14.02
C GLN A 74 -3.61 2.04 -13.52
N ARG A 75 -4.87 2.22 -13.24
CA ARG A 75 -5.39 3.48 -12.67
C ARG A 75 -4.85 3.72 -11.27
N GLY A 76 -4.68 2.65 -10.50
CA GLY A 76 -4.00 2.72 -9.21
C GLY A 76 -2.55 3.13 -9.33
N ASN A 77 -1.86 2.65 -10.37
CA ASN A 77 -0.47 3.04 -10.63
C ASN A 77 -0.35 4.56 -10.77
N VAL A 78 -1.29 5.18 -11.49
CA VAL A 78 -1.30 6.65 -11.66
C VAL A 78 -1.42 7.33 -10.29
N MET A 79 -2.35 6.88 -9.46
CA MET A 79 -2.55 7.44 -8.11
C MET A 79 -1.31 7.27 -7.23
N HIS A 80 -0.61 6.14 -7.33
CA HIS A 80 0.60 5.88 -6.55
C HIS A 80 1.66 6.98 -6.73
N HIS A 81 1.73 7.57 -7.92
CA HIS A 81 2.73 8.59 -8.24
C HIS A 81 2.40 9.95 -7.63
N TYR A 82 1.26 10.07 -6.94
CA TYR A 82 0.85 11.29 -6.24
C TYR A 82 1.05 11.19 -4.72
N ILE A 83 1.71 10.14 -4.25
CA ILE A 83 2.01 9.95 -2.83
C ILE A 83 3.39 10.50 -2.52
N ASP A 84 3.46 11.42 -1.55
CA ASP A 84 4.72 11.98 -1.06
C ASP A 84 5.21 11.17 0.14
N TYR A 85 6.20 10.31 -0.10
CA TYR A 85 6.75 9.44 0.93
C TYR A 85 7.49 10.19 2.04
N SER A 86 7.85 11.46 1.80
CA SER A 86 8.52 12.28 2.80
C SER A 86 7.56 12.94 3.80
N ALA A 87 6.26 12.83 3.54
CA ALA A 87 5.21 13.40 4.39
C ALA A 87 4.22 12.30 4.80
N PRO A 88 4.61 11.40 5.74
CA PRO A 88 3.83 10.19 6.03
C PRO A 88 2.37 10.42 6.44
N GLU A 89 2.10 11.44 7.24
CA GLU A 89 0.73 11.71 7.68
C GLU A 89 -0.16 12.16 6.53
N GLN A 90 0.34 13.05 5.68
CA GLN A 90 -0.39 13.50 4.50
C GLN A 90 -0.55 12.35 3.50
N ALA A 91 0.49 11.52 3.35
CA ALA A 91 0.45 10.37 2.46
C ALA A 91 -0.62 9.37 2.90
N LEU A 92 -0.67 9.05 4.19
CA LEU A 92 -1.69 8.16 4.73
C LEU A 92 -3.10 8.71 4.51
N SER A 93 -3.29 10.01 4.77
CA SER A 93 -4.55 10.69 4.50
C SER A 93 -4.94 10.62 3.03
N ALA A 94 -3.97 10.81 2.14
CA ALA A 94 -4.20 10.71 0.69
C ALA A 94 -4.63 9.28 0.30
N LEU A 95 -3.99 8.26 0.86
CA LEU A 95 -4.37 6.87 0.61
C LEU A 95 -5.81 6.60 1.06
N HIS A 96 -6.21 7.11 2.23
CA HIS A 96 -7.60 6.99 2.69
C HIS A 96 -8.58 7.62 1.71
N LYS A 97 -8.26 8.81 1.21
CA LYS A 97 -9.11 9.50 0.23
C LYS A 97 -9.17 8.75 -1.09
N MET A 98 -8.06 8.20 -1.55
CA MET A 98 -8.02 7.41 -2.78
C MET A 98 -8.93 6.19 -2.68
N PHE A 99 -8.84 5.44 -1.58
CA PHE A 99 -9.71 4.29 -1.36
C PHE A 99 -11.18 4.70 -1.21
N ALA A 100 -11.46 5.76 -0.46
CA ALA A 100 -12.83 6.23 -0.25
C ALA A 100 -13.50 6.68 -1.55
N THR A 101 -12.73 7.17 -2.51
CA THR A 101 -13.23 7.65 -3.80
C THR A 101 -12.95 6.70 -4.97
N GLN A 102 -12.53 5.48 -4.67
CA GLN A 102 -12.12 4.49 -5.68
C GLN A 102 -13.19 4.30 -6.78
N ASP A 103 -14.46 4.32 -6.41
CA ASP A 103 -15.56 4.15 -7.37
C ASP A 103 -15.70 5.35 -8.31
N GLU A 104 -15.21 6.53 -7.91
CA GLU A 104 -15.29 7.75 -8.73
C GLU A 104 -14.20 7.79 -9.80
N TRP A 105 -12.98 7.39 -9.47
CA TRP A 105 -11.86 7.45 -10.41
C TRP A 105 -11.46 6.10 -11.00
N GLY A 106 -11.96 5.02 -10.43
CA GLY A 106 -11.50 3.67 -10.76
C GLY A 106 -11.75 3.20 -12.19
N ASN A 107 -12.66 3.86 -12.92
CA ASN A 107 -12.99 3.52 -14.29
C ASN A 107 -12.72 4.66 -15.28
N LEU A 108 -12.06 5.72 -14.83
CA LEU A 108 -11.66 6.83 -15.69
C LEU A 108 -10.47 6.43 -16.57
N THR A 109 -10.16 7.24 -17.59
CA THR A 109 -8.92 7.04 -18.34
C THR A 109 -7.72 7.39 -17.44
N LEU A 110 -6.53 6.95 -17.84
CA LEU A 110 -5.33 7.24 -17.05
C LEU A 110 -5.11 8.75 -16.90
N GLU A 111 -5.35 9.53 -17.95
CA GLU A 111 -5.25 10.99 -17.89
C GLU A 111 -6.28 11.60 -16.96
N GLU A 112 -7.50 11.09 -16.98
CA GLU A 112 -8.57 11.56 -16.12
C GLU A 112 -8.29 11.24 -14.65
N VAL A 113 -7.65 10.10 -14.36
CA VAL A 113 -7.25 9.74 -13.01
C VAL A 113 -6.22 10.75 -12.49
N ALA A 114 -5.24 11.10 -13.31
CA ALA A 114 -4.24 12.12 -12.96
C ALA A 114 -4.91 13.47 -12.66
N THR A 115 -5.86 13.88 -13.49
CA THR A 115 -6.62 15.10 -13.28
C THR A 115 -7.41 15.06 -11.99
N TYR A 116 -8.03 13.90 -11.69
CA TYR A 116 -8.78 13.70 -10.45
C TYR A 116 -7.86 13.86 -9.23
N ALA A 117 -6.68 13.26 -9.26
CA ALA A 117 -5.72 13.38 -8.17
C ALA A 117 -5.34 14.83 -7.91
N GLU A 118 -5.11 15.61 -8.98
CA GLU A 118 -4.70 17.01 -8.86
C GLU A 118 -5.83 17.93 -8.44
N LYS A 119 -7.00 17.81 -9.07
CA LYS A 119 -8.13 18.74 -8.87
C LYS A 119 -9.06 18.34 -7.73
N ASN A 120 -9.37 17.06 -7.60
CA ASN A 120 -10.33 16.60 -6.59
C ASN A 120 -9.66 16.26 -5.26
N LEU A 121 -8.44 15.70 -5.31
CA LEU A 121 -7.71 15.33 -4.11
C LEU A 121 -6.64 16.35 -3.70
N GLY A 122 -6.36 17.33 -4.56
CA GLY A 122 -5.40 18.39 -4.25
C GLY A 122 -3.97 17.90 -4.15
N LEU A 123 -3.63 16.83 -4.86
CA LEU A 123 -2.31 16.22 -4.78
C LEU A 123 -1.39 16.70 -5.91
N LYS A 124 -0.09 16.48 -5.72
CA LYS A 124 0.93 16.85 -6.67
C LYS A 124 1.73 15.62 -7.08
N GLU A 125 2.00 15.48 -8.38
CA GLU A 125 2.79 14.36 -8.89
C GLU A 125 4.21 14.40 -8.33
N GLN A 126 4.68 13.24 -7.90
CA GLN A 126 6.01 13.07 -7.31
C GLN A 126 6.96 12.42 -8.31
N LYS A 127 8.25 12.70 -8.17
CA LYS A 127 9.30 12.06 -8.99
C LYS A 127 9.83 10.85 -8.23
N ASP A 128 9.11 9.74 -8.32
CA ASP A 128 9.35 8.55 -7.52
C ASP A 128 9.68 7.29 -8.33
N ALA A 129 10.14 7.47 -9.57
CA ALA A 129 10.43 6.34 -10.46
C ALA A 129 11.38 5.30 -9.85
N THR A 130 12.39 5.76 -9.11
CA THR A 130 13.35 4.86 -8.45
C THR A 130 12.65 4.00 -7.41
N LEU A 131 11.77 4.59 -6.61
CA LEU A 131 11.02 3.89 -5.59
C LEU A 131 10.03 2.91 -6.20
N VAL A 132 9.32 3.32 -7.25
CA VAL A 132 8.38 2.47 -7.98
C VAL A 132 9.12 1.22 -8.49
N SER A 133 10.26 1.41 -9.13
CA SER A 133 11.08 0.30 -9.66
C SER A 133 11.60 -0.61 -8.54
N ALA A 134 11.98 -0.03 -7.40
CA ALA A 134 12.47 -0.80 -6.26
C ALA A 134 11.40 -1.70 -5.68
N VAL A 135 10.17 -1.20 -5.56
CA VAL A 135 9.03 -2.01 -5.05
C VAL A 135 8.72 -3.16 -6.01
N ILE A 136 8.71 -2.89 -7.32
CA ILE A 136 8.48 -3.94 -8.33
C ILE A 136 9.56 -5.01 -8.26
N ALA A 137 10.83 -4.61 -8.18
CA ALA A 137 11.94 -5.54 -8.11
C ALA A 137 11.89 -6.40 -6.84
N GLU A 138 11.56 -5.79 -5.72
CA GLU A 138 11.41 -6.49 -4.45
C GLU A 138 10.28 -7.51 -4.48
N ALA A 139 9.12 -7.12 -5.02
CA ALA A 139 7.98 -8.00 -5.14
C ALA A 139 8.29 -9.19 -6.06
N ASN A 140 8.97 -8.94 -7.18
CA ASN A 140 9.36 -10.01 -8.10
C ASN A 140 10.36 -10.97 -7.46
N ALA A 141 11.36 -10.46 -6.73
CA ALA A 141 12.33 -11.29 -6.03
C ALA A 141 11.67 -12.15 -4.95
N ALA A 142 10.64 -11.65 -4.30
CA ALA A 142 9.90 -12.34 -3.25
C ALA A 142 8.76 -13.20 -3.80
N HIS A 143 8.54 -13.24 -5.11
CA HIS A 143 7.44 -13.95 -5.77
C HIS A 143 6.07 -13.47 -5.33
N ILE A 144 5.94 -12.16 -5.05
CA ILE A 144 4.66 -11.53 -4.71
C ILE A 144 3.95 -11.17 -6.00
N GLN A 145 2.80 -11.77 -6.25
CA GLN A 145 2.06 -11.61 -7.51
C GLN A 145 0.70 -10.94 -7.34
N PHE A 146 0.18 -10.88 -6.13
CA PHE A 146 -1.14 -10.31 -5.86
C PHE A 146 -1.08 -9.26 -4.76
N VAL A 147 -2.12 -8.42 -4.70
CA VAL A 147 -2.30 -7.40 -3.68
C VAL A 147 -3.69 -7.53 -3.07
N PRO A 148 -3.88 -7.29 -1.77
CA PRO A 148 -2.84 -6.94 -0.82
C PRO A 148 -2.03 -8.17 -0.40
N THR A 149 -0.74 -7.97 -0.14
CA THR A 149 0.10 -8.97 0.52
C THR A 149 0.70 -8.31 1.74
N ILE A 150 0.42 -8.86 2.91
CA ILE A 150 0.87 -8.32 4.19
C ILE A 150 1.85 -9.29 4.83
N ILE A 151 3.01 -8.77 5.25
CA ILE A 151 4.07 -9.58 5.85
C ILE A 151 4.44 -9.03 7.22
N ILE A 152 4.35 -9.89 8.23
CA ILE A 152 4.78 -9.59 9.60
C ILE A 152 5.75 -10.69 10.00
N GLY A 153 7.07 -10.40 9.98
CA GLY A 153 8.09 -11.39 10.21
C GLY A 153 8.04 -12.49 9.15
N GLU A 154 7.71 -13.70 9.55
CA GLU A 154 7.56 -14.84 8.65
C GLU A 154 6.10 -15.08 8.25
N HIS A 155 5.17 -14.37 8.87
CA HIS A 155 3.74 -14.54 8.63
C HIS A 155 3.30 -13.72 7.41
N ILE A 156 2.55 -14.36 6.52
CA ILE A 156 2.07 -13.76 5.28
C ILE A 156 0.55 -13.84 5.24
N PHE A 157 -0.08 -12.71 4.95
CA PHE A 157 -1.54 -12.59 4.93
C PHE A 157 -2.02 -11.91 3.64
N ASP A 158 -3.30 -12.15 3.30
CA ASP A 158 -4.02 -11.40 2.29
C ASP A 158 -5.20 -10.66 2.95
N GLU A 159 -6.16 -10.17 2.15
CA GLU A 159 -7.31 -9.42 2.65
C GLU A 159 -8.27 -10.24 3.52
N SER A 160 -8.11 -11.56 3.55
CA SER A 160 -8.98 -12.44 4.34
C SER A 160 -8.55 -12.52 5.81
N VAL A 161 -7.40 -11.92 6.18
CA VAL A 161 -6.93 -11.95 7.56
C VAL A 161 -7.95 -11.27 8.48
N THR A 162 -8.16 -11.84 9.66
CA THR A 162 -9.08 -11.28 10.65
C THR A 162 -8.34 -10.44 11.67
N GLU A 163 -9.06 -9.56 12.37
CA GLU A 163 -8.50 -8.76 13.46
C GLU A 163 -7.88 -9.64 14.53
N GLU A 164 -8.53 -10.77 14.83
CA GLU A 164 -8.03 -11.72 15.82
C GLU A 164 -6.66 -12.29 15.42
N GLU A 165 -6.49 -12.62 14.14
CA GLU A 165 -5.21 -13.15 13.63
C GLU A 165 -4.09 -12.10 13.65
N LEU A 166 -4.45 -10.82 13.55
CA LEU A 166 -3.48 -9.73 13.58
C LEU A 166 -2.96 -9.42 14.97
N ARG A 167 -3.66 -9.84 15.99
CA ARG A 167 -3.24 -9.63 17.39
C ARG A 167 -2.16 -10.66 17.83
#